data_6c78081da12411aa043fab815ae4d257
#
_entry.id   6c78081da12411aa043fab815ae4d257
#
_cell.length_a   1.000
_cell.length_b   1.000
_cell.length_c   1.000
_cell.angle_alpha   90.00
_cell.angle_beta   90.00
_cell.angle_gamma   90.00
#
_symmetry.space_group_name_H-M   'P 1'
#
loop_
_entity.id
_entity.type
_entity.pdbx_description
1 polymer ?
#
loop_
_entity_poly.entity_id
_entity_poly.type
_entity_poly.pdbx_seq_one_letter_code
_entity_poly.pdbx_strand_id
1 'polypeptide(L)'
;HIKYCLSIIKKYIKGNIIEVGAGCGSFTRRYYHPNLKNIILTEKDLNNINSLKVAFKDNNNIKVLHSSIDEIDAKFDSILYFHVLEHIEEDLVEIENAKKKLNNGGHLIIMVPAHQKIYGNLDKAVGHFRRYEKNFFKRDLLDLKLIDFKYLDTLGYFLYYLNKVFYKNETYPSDLKIF
;
A
#
# COMPACT_ATOMS: atom_id res chain seq x y z
N HIS A 1 -11.74 7.97 6.92
CA HIS A 1 -11.50 6.76 6.12
C HIS A 1 -10.29 5.98 6.62
N ILE A 2 -9.05 6.50 6.58
CA ILE A 2 -7.82 5.80 6.99
C ILE A 2 -7.91 5.21 8.41
N LYS A 3 -8.47 5.95 9.40
CA LYS A 3 -8.65 5.43 10.77
C LYS A 3 -9.47 4.14 10.81
N TYR A 4 -10.54 4.09 10.02
CA TYR A 4 -11.41 2.90 9.92
C TYR A 4 -10.67 1.73 9.28
N CYS A 5 -9.99 1.97 8.15
CA CYS A 5 -9.18 0.94 7.47
C CYS A 5 -8.16 0.34 8.44
N LEU A 6 -7.42 1.20 9.15
CA LEU A 6 -6.40 0.76 10.11
C LEU A 6 -6.98 0.00 11.31
N SER A 7 -8.20 0.33 11.77
CA SER A 7 -8.84 -0.41 12.87
C SER A 7 -9.07 -1.89 12.52
N ILE A 8 -9.28 -2.19 11.23
CA ILE A 8 -9.49 -3.56 10.74
C ILE A 8 -8.18 -4.33 10.68
N ILE A 9 -7.10 -3.69 10.19
CA ILE A 9 -5.83 -4.37 9.91
C ILE A 9 -4.85 -4.35 11.07
N LYS A 10 -5.01 -3.44 12.05
CA LYS A 10 -4.08 -3.25 13.18
C LYS A 10 -3.77 -4.54 13.94
N LYS A 11 -4.72 -5.45 14.07
CA LYS A 11 -4.54 -6.75 14.72
C LYS A 11 -3.54 -7.68 14.03
N TYR A 12 -3.24 -7.42 12.75
CA TYR A 12 -2.29 -8.19 11.95
C TYR A 12 -0.89 -7.54 11.89
N ILE A 13 -0.74 -6.29 12.34
CA ILE A 13 0.54 -5.57 12.35
C ILE A 13 1.29 -5.92 13.63
N LYS A 14 2.43 -6.61 13.48
CA LYS A 14 3.24 -7.08 14.62
C LYS A 14 4.71 -7.22 14.26
N GLY A 15 5.57 -7.34 15.28
CA GLY A 15 6.98 -7.68 15.15
C GLY A 15 7.81 -6.68 14.36
N ASN A 16 8.70 -7.19 13.50
CA ASN A 16 9.48 -6.41 12.57
C ASN A 16 8.61 -6.04 11.37
N ILE A 17 8.52 -4.77 11.07
CA ILE A 17 7.57 -4.21 10.10
C ILE A 17 8.33 -3.54 8.97
N ILE A 18 7.86 -3.73 7.73
CA ILE A 18 8.21 -2.88 6.61
C ILE A 18 6.95 -2.31 5.96
N GLU A 19 6.90 -1.01 5.76
CA GLU A 19 5.92 -0.32 4.92
C GLU A 19 6.60 0.07 3.62
N VAL A 20 6.16 -0.50 2.51
CA VAL A 20 6.69 -0.26 1.17
C VAL A 20 5.94 0.90 0.54
N GLY A 21 6.66 1.89 0.03
CA GLY A 21 6.07 3.09 -0.57
C GLY A 21 5.32 3.94 0.46
N ALA A 22 5.97 4.28 1.57
CA ALA A 22 5.33 4.95 2.71
C ALA A 22 4.82 6.38 2.40
N GLY A 23 5.18 6.96 1.23
CA GLY A 23 4.82 8.31 0.84
C GLY A 23 5.27 9.34 1.88
N CYS A 24 4.37 10.22 2.29
CA CYS A 24 4.63 11.18 3.38
C CYS A 24 4.39 10.60 4.80
N GLY A 25 4.17 9.30 4.95
CA GLY A 25 3.94 8.63 6.23
C GLY A 25 2.52 8.77 6.80
N SER A 26 1.53 8.98 5.94
CA SER A 26 0.13 9.19 6.37
C SER A 26 -0.46 7.98 7.08
N PHE A 27 -0.12 6.77 6.65
CA PHE A 27 -0.52 5.53 7.31
C PHE A 27 0.34 5.26 8.52
N THR A 28 1.66 5.37 8.39
CA THR A 28 2.63 5.15 9.47
C THR A 28 2.25 5.93 10.73
N ARG A 29 1.99 7.25 10.63
CA ARG A 29 1.59 8.09 11.77
C ARG A 29 0.34 7.60 12.50
N ARG A 30 -0.50 6.79 11.87
CA ARG A 30 -1.77 6.34 12.41
C ARG A 30 -1.73 4.93 12.98
N TYR A 31 -0.93 4.03 12.40
CA TYR A 31 -0.76 2.71 12.99
C TYR A 31 0.39 2.66 13.99
N TYR A 32 1.32 3.61 13.93
CA TYR A 32 2.45 3.67 14.85
C TYR A 32 2.01 3.60 16.30
N HIS A 33 2.73 2.80 17.06
CA HIS A 33 2.58 2.69 18.49
C HIS A 33 3.96 2.43 19.12
N PRO A 34 4.32 3.04 20.26
CA PRO A 34 5.65 2.90 20.88
C PRO A 34 6.09 1.45 21.16
N ASN A 35 5.13 0.53 21.29
CA ASN A 35 5.44 -0.90 21.50
C ASN A 35 5.82 -1.65 20.22
N LEU A 36 5.67 -1.05 19.03
CA LEU A 36 6.19 -1.59 17.80
C LEU A 36 7.71 -1.41 17.80
N LYS A 37 8.45 -2.50 17.49
CA LYS A 37 9.91 -2.51 17.72
C LYS A 37 10.69 -1.92 16.55
N ASN A 38 10.71 -2.61 15.44
CA ASN A 38 11.50 -2.23 14.27
C ASN A 38 10.60 -1.95 13.09
N ILE A 39 10.64 -0.73 12.58
CA ILE A 39 9.85 -0.30 11.43
C ILE A 39 10.80 0.23 10.36
N ILE A 40 10.74 -0.35 9.18
CA ILE A 40 11.41 0.18 8.00
C ILE A 40 10.34 0.81 7.11
N LEU A 41 10.56 2.05 6.71
CA LEU A 41 9.76 2.75 5.72
C LEU A 41 10.60 2.86 4.45
N THR A 42 10.13 2.29 3.35
CA THR A 42 10.76 2.47 2.05
C THR A 42 9.96 3.41 1.18
N GLU A 43 10.67 4.19 0.37
CA GLU A 43 10.07 5.14 -0.57
C GLU A 43 11.05 5.39 -1.72
N LYS A 44 10.53 5.66 -2.93
CA LYS A 44 11.35 5.94 -4.12
C LYS A 44 11.43 7.43 -4.46
N ASP A 45 10.46 8.23 -4.04
CA ASP A 45 10.48 9.68 -4.24
C ASP A 45 11.33 10.37 -3.16
N LEU A 46 12.36 11.10 -3.59
CA LEU A 46 13.30 11.77 -2.67
C LEU A 46 12.64 12.87 -1.83
N ASN A 47 11.59 13.52 -2.32
CA ASN A 47 10.86 14.53 -1.55
C ASN A 47 10.09 13.89 -0.40
N ASN A 48 9.46 12.73 -0.68
CA ASN A 48 8.79 11.94 0.34
C ASN A 48 9.78 11.38 1.36
N ILE A 49 10.96 10.90 0.93
CA ILE A 49 12.05 10.47 1.83
C ILE A 49 12.42 11.58 2.82
N ASN A 50 12.64 12.80 2.32
CA ASN A 50 12.99 13.93 3.17
C ASN A 50 11.87 14.24 4.17
N SER A 51 10.64 14.23 3.71
CA SER A 51 9.44 14.42 4.55
C SER A 51 9.32 13.35 5.63
N LEU A 52 9.56 12.07 5.29
CA LEU A 52 9.56 10.95 6.24
C LEU A 52 10.67 11.10 7.29
N LYS A 53 11.90 11.41 6.86
CA LYS A 53 13.04 11.60 7.77
C LYS A 53 12.76 12.72 8.77
N VAL A 54 12.18 13.83 8.33
CA VAL A 54 11.79 14.94 9.24
C VAL A 54 10.66 14.51 10.17
N ALA A 55 9.64 13.84 9.63
CA ALA A 55 8.46 13.45 10.41
C ALA A 55 8.76 12.44 11.52
N PHE A 56 9.73 11.56 11.32
CA PHE A 56 10.06 10.46 12.23
C PHE A 56 11.45 10.58 12.85
N LYS A 57 12.08 11.78 12.82
CA LYS A 57 13.44 12.02 13.33
C LYS A 57 13.66 11.61 14.79
N ASP A 58 12.62 11.72 15.61
CA ASP A 58 12.67 11.42 17.05
C ASP A 58 12.22 9.98 17.37
N ASN A 59 11.93 9.17 16.34
CA ASN A 59 11.49 7.78 16.49
C ASN A 59 12.64 6.80 16.25
N ASN A 60 13.39 6.45 17.29
CA ASN A 60 14.56 5.58 17.20
C ASN A 60 14.29 4.17 16.65
N ASN A 61 13.04 3.74 16.63
CA ASN A 61 12.58 2.46 16.11
C ASN A 61 12.07 2.52 14.66
N ILE A 62 12.16 3.68 14.00
CA ILE A 62 11.77 3.86 12.59
C ILE A 62 13.02 4.19 11.76
N LYS A 63 13.24 3.40 10.71
CA LYS A 63 14.29 3.64 9.72
C LYS A 63 13.67 3.96 8.37
N VAL A 64 14.08 5.07 7.75
CA VAL A 64 13.65 5.49 6.41
C VAL A 64 14.72 5.16 5.39
N LEU A 65 14.37 4.42 4.33
CA LEU A 65 15.26 3.97 3.28
C LEU A 65 14.76 4.38 1.89
N HIS A 66 15.68 4.84 1.06
CA HIS A 66 15.46 4.99 -0.38
C HIS A 66 15.82 3.66 -1.06
N SER A 67 14.86 2.75 -1.12
CA SER A 67 15.10 1.36 -1.53
C SER A 67 13.79 0.68 -1.94
N SER A 68 13.89 -0.35 -2.74
CA SER A 68 12.83 -1.33 -2.99
C SER A 68 12.92 -2.50 -1.99
N ILE A 69 11.88 -3.32 -1.92
CA ILE A 69 11.84 -4.43 -0.94
C ILE A 69 12.87 -5.53 -1.24
N ASP A 70 13.14 -5.79 -2.50
CA ASP A 70 14.11 -6.81 -2.95
C ASP A 70 15.54 -6.49 -2.53
N GLU A 71 15.91 -5.20 -2.45
CA GLU A 71 17.21 -4.70 -2.05
C GLU A 71 17.48 -4.85 -0.54
N ILE A 72 16.45 -5.12 0.27
CA ILE A 72 16.59 -5.19 1.73
C ILE A 72 16.95 -6.60 2.16
N ASP A 73 18.10 -6.76 2.79
CA ASP A 73 18.52 -8.04 3.37
C ASP A 73 18.01 -8.19 4.81
N ALA A 74 16.69 -8.41 4.92
CA ALA A 74 15.99 -8.66 6.17
C ALA A 74 14.69 -9.40 5.93
N LYS A 75 14.13 -9.99 7.00
CA LYS A 75 12.78 -10.59 7.01
C LYS A 75 11.88 -9.91 8.02
N PHE A 76 10.57 -9.94 7.73
CA PHE A 76 9.57 -9.16 8.44
C PHE A 76 8.41 -10.03 8.92
N ASP A 77 7.83 -9.64 10.04
CA ASP A 77 6.60 -10.24 10.56
C ASP A 77 5.35 -9.57 9.97
N SER A 78 5.51 -8.34 9.47
CA SER A 78 4.46 -7.60 8.78
C SER A 78 5.05 -6.81 7.61
N ILE A 79 4.50 -7.03 6.42
CA ILE A 79 4.84 -6.28 5.19
C ILE A 79 3.59 -5.54 4.76
N LEU A 80 3.68 -4.22 4.61
CA LEU A 80 2.54 -3.33 4.38
C LEU A 80 2.66 -2.64 3.03
N TYR A 81 1.61 -2.72 2.22
CA TYR A 81 1.44 -1.96 0.98
C TYR A 81 0.13 -1.16 1.05
N PHE A 82 0.22 0.15 1.17
CA PHE A 82 -0.92 1.04 1.25
C PHE A 82 -0.99 1.97 0.05
N HIS A 83 -1.80 1.63 -0.93
CA HIS A 83 -1.92 2.35 -2.21
C HIS A 83 -0.60 2.45 -2.97
N VAL A 84 0.05 1.31 -3.17
CA VAL A 84 1.34 1.20 -3.84
C VAL A 84 1.29 0.20 -4.99
N LEU A 85 0.68 -0.96 -4.75
CA LEU A 85 0.76 -2.08 -5.70
C LEU A 85 0.11 -1.75 -7.05
N GLU A 86 -0.90 -0.88 -7.06
CA GLU A 86 -1.55 -0.36 -8.27
C GLU A 86 -0.63 0.48 -9.17
N HIS A 87 0.47 0.99 -8.60
CA HIS A 87 1.49 1.77 -9.31
C HIS A 87 2.66 0.91 -9.80
N ILE A 88 2.63 -0.40 -9.54
CA ILE A 88 3.68 -1.33 -9.96
C ILE A 88 3.15 -2.16 -11.13
N GLU A 89 3.83 -2.06 -12.28
CA GLU A 89 3.43 -2.79 -13.48
C GLU A 89 3.57 -4.30 -13.28
N GLU A 90 4.70 -4.75 -12.72
CA GLU A 90 5.01 -6.14 -12.41
C GLU A 90 4.62 -6.50 -10.96
N ASP A 91 3.36 -6.30 -10.62
CA ASP A 91 2.83 -6.47 -9.26
C ASP A 91 2.99 -7.89 -8.70
N LEU A 92 2.91 -8.91 -9.54
CA LEU A 92 3.14 -10.30 -9.12
C LEU A 92 4.60 -10.53 -8.72
N VAL A 93 5.55 -9.93 -9.43
CA VAL A 93 6.99 -10.01 -9.08
C VAL A 93 7.24 -9.32 -7.74
N GLU A 94 6.62 -8.15 -7.53
CA GLU A 94 6.70 -7.42 -6.27
C GLU A 94 6.15 -8.25 -5.10
N ILE A 95 4.99 -8.90 -5.26
CA ILE A 95 4.40 -9.77 -4.23
C ILE A 95 5.31 -10.99 -3.96
N GLU A 96 5.93 -11.58 -4.98
CA GLU A 96 6.89 -12.67 -4.79
C GLU A 96 8.14 -12.21 -4.04
N ASN A 97 8.63 -11.02 -4.30
CA ASN A 97 9.74 -10.43 -3.54
C ASN A 97 9.34 -10.17 -2.08
N ALA A 98 8.16 -9.63 -1.85
CA ALA A 98 7.61 -9.46 -0.51
C ALA A 98 7.48 -10.80 0.23
N LYS A 99 6.95 -11.84 -0.43
CA LYS A 99 6.82 -13.19 0.14
C LYS A 99 8.17 -13.76 0.59
N LYS A 100 9.24 -13.59 -0.22
CA LYS A 100 10.59 -14.04 0.15
C LYS A 100 11.11 -13.36 1.42
N LYS A 101 10.64 -12.14 1.72
CA LYS A 101 11.03 -11.36 2.91
C LYS A 101 10.09 -11.57 4.09
N LEU A 102 9.02 -12.37 3.95
CA LEU A 102 8.09 -12.64 5.03
C LEU A 102 8.61 -13.76 5.95
N ASN A 103 8.52 -13.54 7.25
CA ASN A 103 8.76 -14.59 8.26
C ASN A 103 7.63 -15.63 8.25
N ASN A 104 7.92 -16.84 8.71
CA ASN A 104 6.89 -17.86 8.92
C ASN A 104 5.83 -17.34 9.90
N GLY A 105 4.55 -17.40 9.51
CA GLY A 105 3.44 -16.84 10.27
C GLY A 105 3.35 -15.31 10.27
N GLY A 106 4.12 -14.66 9.40
CA GLY A 106 4.03 -13.23 9.14
C GLY A 106 2.81 -12.87 8.29
N HIS A 107 2.52 -11.58 8.17
CA HIS A 107 1.37 -11.05 7.44
C HIS A 107 1.82 -10.12 6.31
N LEU A 108 1.35 -10.40 5.10
CA LEU A 108 1.38 -9.46 3.98
C LEU A 108 0.02 -8.73 3.96
N ILE A 109 0.04 -7.42 4.15
CA ILE A 109 -1.14 -6.58 4.26
C ILE A 109 -1.15 -5.62 3.06
N ILE A 110 -2.16 -5.75 2.21
CA ILE A 110 -2.29 -4.97 0.99
C ILE A 110 -3.59 -4.18 1.02
N MET A 111 -3.52 -2.88 0.79
CA MET A 111 -4.67 -2.02 0.57
C MET A 111 -4.53 -1.34 -0.80
N VAL A 112 -5.47 -1.60 -1.68
CA VAL A 112 -5.45 -1.19 -3.09
C VAL A 112 -6.85 -0.77 -3.55
N PRO A 113 -6.97 0.05 -4.60
CA PRO A 113 -8.25 0.37 -5.21
C PRO A 113 -8.89 -0.88 -5.80
N ALA A 114 -10.15 -1.08 -5.46
CA ALA A 114 -10.94 -2.22 -5.91
C ALA A 114 -11.71 -1.92 -7.22
N HIS A 115 -12.23 -3.01 -7.81
CA HIS A 115 -13.15 -2.99 -8.94
C HIS A 115 -12.55 -2.48 -10.25
N GLN A 116 -11.88 -3.39 -10.99
CA GLN A 116 -11.32 -3.11 -12.32
C GLN A 116 -12.34 -2.50 -13.30
N LYS A 117 -13.61 -2.82 -13.14
CA LYS A 117 -14.70 -2.29 -14.00
C LYS A 117 -14.81 -0.77 -13.97
N ILE A 118 -14.41 -0.11 -12.88
CA ILE A 118 -14.43 1.35 -12.75
C ILE A 118 -13.09 2.02 -13.05
N TYR A 119 -12.06 1.24 -13.41
CA TYR A 119 -10.78 1.81 -13.87
C TYR A 119 -11.02 2.81 -15.01
N GLY A 120 -10.45 3.99 -14.92
CA GLY A 120 -10.72 5.09 -15.85
C GLY A 120 -9.59 6.10 -15.98
N ASN A 121 -9.92 7.27 -16.56
CA ASN A 121 -8.94 8.31 -16.84
C ASN A 121 -8.28 8.87 -15.57
N LEU A 122 -9.03 8.93 -14.47
CA LEU A 122 -8.48 9.38 -13.20
C LEU A 122 -7.40 8.41 -12.68
N ASP A 123 -7.63 7.09 -12.77
CA ASP A 123 -6.61 6.09 -12.40
C ASP A 123 -5.33 6.27 -13.22
N LYS A 124 -5.49 6.46 -14.54
CA LYS A 124 -4.35 6.70 -15.44
C LYS A 124 -3.60 7.98 -15.08
N ALA A 125 -4.32 9.07 -14.78
CA ALA A 125 -3.73 10.36 -14.44
C ALA A 125 -2.89 10.30 -13.16
N VAL A 126 -3.27 9.46 -12.18
CA VAL A 126 -2.49 9.25 -10.95
C VAL A 126 -1.47 8.11 -11.08
N GLY A 127 -1.32 7.51 -12.26
CA GLY A 127 -0.30 6.49 -12.54
C GLY A 127 -0.66 5.08 -12.08
N HIS A 128 -1.95 4.76 -11.97
CA HIS A 128 -2.37 3.38 -11.72
C HIS A 128 -2.28 2.54 -12.99
N PHE A 129 -1.73 1.36 -12.91
CA PHE A 129 -1.79 0.36 -13.96
C PHE A 129 -3.12 -0.40 -13.94
N ARG A 130 -3.69 -0.62 -12.74
CA ARG A 130 -4.91 -1.40 -12.54
C ARG A 130 -5.61 -1.13 -11.22
N ARG A 131 -6.82 -1.71 -11.10
CA ARG A 131 -7.54 -1.91 -9.85
C ARG A 131 -7.68 -3.41 -9.62
N TYR A 132 -8.01 -3.82 -8.40
CA TYR A 132 -7.94 -5.22 -7.99
C TYR A 132 -9.30 -5.83 -7.69
N GLU A 133 -9.45 -7.10 -8.03
CA GLU A 133 -10.59 -7.93 -7.66
C GLU A 133 -10.16 -8.99 -6.63
N LYS A 134 -11.11 -9.46 -5.82
CA LYS A 134 -10.84 -10.49 -4.80
C LYS A 134 -10.15 -11.73 -5.38
N ASN A 135 -10.50 -12.10 -6.60
CA ASN A 135 -9.94 -13.29 -7.26
C ASN A 135 -8.45 -13.16 -7.59
N PHE A 136 -7.92 -11.93 -7.70
CA PHE A 136 -6.49 -11.72 -7.84
C PHE A 136 -5.71 -12.29 -6.65
N PHE A 137 -6.20 -12.08 -5.43
CA PHE A 137 -5.56 -12.51 -4.19
C PHE A 137 -5.87 -13.95 -3.80
N LYS A 138 -6.76 -14.62 -4.52
CA LYS A 138 -7.10 -16.05 -4.32
C LYS A 138 -6.29 -17.00 -5.22
N ARG A 139 -5.38 -16.45 -6.04
CA ARG A 139 -4.57 -17.28 -6.94
C ARG A 139 -3.60 -18.13 -6.14
N ASP A 140 -3.54 -19.43 -6.45
CA ASP A 140 -2.61 -20.39 -5.83
C ASP A 140 -1.12 -20.06 -6.12
N LEU A 141 -0.88 -19.13 -7.06
CA LEU A 141 0.45 -18.66 -7.45
C LEU A 141 1.29 -18.07 -6.32
N LEU A 142 0.65 -17.66 -5.23
CA LEU A 142 1.35 -16.90 -4.17
C LEU A 142 1.78 -17.79 -2.99
N ASP A 143 1.36 -19.05 -2.89
CA ASP A 143 1.54 -19.93 -1.72
C ASP A 143 1.22 -19.23 -0.38
N LEU A 144 0.42 -18.16 -0.44
CA LEU A 144 -0.03 -17.39 0.71
C LEU A 144 -1.50 -17.69 0.97
N LYS A 145 -1.81 -17.96 2.22
CA LYS A 145 -3.21 -18.14 2.64
C LYS A 145 -3.88 -16.77 2.78
N LEU A 146 -4.96 -16.53 2.02
CA LEU A 146 -5.81 -15.37 2.23
C LEU A 146 -6.56 -15.50 3.56
N ILE A 147 -6.16 -14.69 4.56
CA ILE A 147 -6.72 -14.74 5.93
C ILE A 147 -7.98 -13.89 6.02
N ASP A 148 -7.96 -12.69 5.48
CA ASP A 148 -9.09 -11.74 5.53
C ASP A 148 -9.14 -10.93 4.24
N PHE A 149 -10.35 -10.54 3.84
CA PHE A 149 -10.57 -9.68 2.68
C PHE A 149 -11.79 -8.79 2.92
N LYS A 150 -11.63 -7.50 2.75
CA LYS A 150 -12.69 -6.50 2.92
C LYS A 150 -12.73 -5.54 1.74
N TYR A 151 -13.94 -5.27 1.25
CA TYR A 151 -14.19 -4.07 0.46
C TYR A 151 -14.51 -2.94 1.42
N LEU A 152 -13.83 -1.82 1.22
CA LEU A 152 -14.00 -0.60 2.02
C LEU A 152 -14.49 0.51 1.09
N ASP A 153 -15.25 1.45 1.63
CA ASP A 153 -15.73 2.64 0.92
C ASP A 153 -16.68 2.37 -0.26
N THR A 154 -17.85 1.84 0.06
CA THR A 154 -18.93 1.63 -0.93
C THR A 154 -19.41 2.95 -1.55
N LEU A 155 -19.39 4.05 -0.79
CA LEU A 155 -19.78 5.37 -1.30
C LEU A 155 -18.76 5.90 -2.33
N GLY A 156 -17.47 5.75 -2.04
CA GLY A 156 -16.39 6.10 -2.97
C GLY A 156 -16.50 5.31 -4.28
N TYR A 157 -16.83 4.02 -4.22
CA TYR A 157 -17.13 3.22 -5.41
C TYR A 157 -18.23 3.85 -6.27
N PHE A 158 -19.34 4.26 -5.66
CA PHE A 158 -20.46 4.84 -6.38
C PHE A 158 -20.09 6.19 -7.02
N LEU A 159 -19.38 7.05 -6.29
CA LEU A 159 -18.90 8.33 -6.81
C LEU A 159 -17.91 8.14 -7.97
N TYR A 160 -17.01 7.17 -7.88
CA TYR A 160 -16.09 6.83 -8.95
C TYR A 160 -16.81 6.29 -10.20
N TYR A 161 -17.83 5.47 -10.00
CA TYR A 161 -18.68 4.96 -11.09
C TYR A 161 -19.42 6.10 -11.80
N LEU A 162 -20.01 7.03 -11.06
CA LEU A 162 -20.64 8.23 -11.62
C LEU A 162 -19.62 9.08 -12.40
N ASN A 163 -18.44 9.31 -11.84
CA ASN A 163 -17.38 10.04 -12.51
C ASN A 163 -17.03 9.39 -13.86
N LYS A 164 -16.83 8.08 -13.88
CA LYS A 164 -16.56 7.33 -15.12
C LYS A 164 -17.65 7.48 -16.18
N VAL A 165 -18.93 7.51 -15.76
CA VAL A 165 -20.07 7.62 -16.67
C VAL A 165 -20.22 9.04 -17.22
N PHE A 166 -20.11 10.05 -16.36
CA PHE A 166 -20.39 11.44 -16.73
C PHE A 166 -19.18 12.18 -17.32
N TYR A 167 -17.96 11.83 -16.89
CA TYR A 167 -16.72 12.49 -17.31
C TYR A 167 -15.84 11.61 -18.20
N LYS A 168 -16.45 10.82 -19.05
CA LYS A 168 -15.81 9.81 -19.90
C LYS A 168 -14.70 10.37 -20.80
N ASN A 169 -14.75 11.66 -21.14
CA ASN A 169 -13.88 12.34 -22.09
C ASN A 169 -12.97 13.42 -21.46
N GLU A 170 -13.00 13.60 -20.14
CA GLU A 170 -12.10 14.58 -19.52
C GLU A 170 -10.67 14.03 -19.41
N THR A 171 -9.72 14.82 -19.93
CA THR A 171 -8.30 14.58 -19.69
C THR A 171 -7.91 15.28 -18.40
N TYR A 172 -7.53 14.51 -17.40
CA TYR A 172 -6.97 15.06 -16.17
C TYR A 172 -5.50 15.47 -16.41
N PRO A 173 -5.02 16.56 -15.79
CA PRO A 173 -3.60 16.90 -15.84
C PRO A 173 -2.74 15.74 -15.35
N SER A 174 -1.64 15.45 -16.04
CA SER A 174 -0.72 14.34 -15.69
C SER A 174 -0.02 14.51 -14.34
N ASP A 175 -0.13 15.69 -13.75
CA ASP A 175 0.46 16.08 -12.47
C ASP A 175 -0.56 16.10 -11.31
N LEU A 176 -1.76 15.56 -11.53
CA LEU A 176 -2.78 15.46 -10.50
C LEU A 176 -2.34 14.47 -9.41
N LYS A 177 -1.64 14.97 -8.41
CA LYS A 177 -1.30 14.20 -7.20
C LYS A 177 -2.48 14.22 -6.26
N ILE A 178 -3.27 13.13 -6.25
CA ILE A 178 -4.30 12.91 -5.24
C ILE A 178 -3.61 12.28 -4.02
N PHE A 179 -3.50 13.06 -2.97
CA PHE A 179 -2.93 12.64 -1.67
C PHE A 179 -3.99 11.99 -0.79
#